data_1c461cc8af151e4602c24467ec40375a
#
_entry.id   1c461cc8af151e4602c24467ec40375a
#
_cell.length_a   1.000
_cell.length_b   1.000
_cell.length_c   1.000
_cell.angle_alpha   90.00
_cell.angle_beta   90.00
_cell.angle_gamma   90.00
#
_symmetry.space_group_name_H-M   'P 1'
#
loop_
_entity.id
_entity.type
_entity.pdbx_description
1 polymer ?
#
loop_
_entity_poly.entity_id
_entity_poly.type
_entity_poly.pdbx_seq_one_letter_code
_entity_poly.pdbx_strand_id
1 'polypeptide(L)'
;MPSDAASSLRHADTDENVFRRNERVLLLAPSQGLGGGIERYIGTVEWAFADQKVTSQRVDLNRSGLRAHLKMLADGRMLLRASPERTRLVVGHRALMPIATLLAREPTVSGMSVLCYGDDVWNERLRPRRRIERALMRRPGVRAVAISGFTAGTLASDCQSTILPPALSQKWFETLVAASAAVQDLTPVTQLVTAFRLEDWRNKGLPQLIEAVRAQHRKDIRLTICGSGEPPPDLLRLVSTHDWCSLRVGLTDSELAIQFASAALFVLATRTRIGRHANGEGFGLVLLEAQVAGTPVIAPAHGGSSDAYMDGVTGVAPVNESAEALATAISEMLEDPARLASMRRHAAQWARESFAPESYPRLVASKLL
;
A
#
# COMPACT_ATOMS: atom_id res chain seq x y z
N MET A 1 2.91 1.33 22.76
CA MET A 1 3.08 -0.09 22.38
C MET A 1 3.46 -0.10 20.91
N PRO A 2 4.63 -0.65 20.48
CA PRO A 2 4.93 -0.76 19.05
C PRO A 2 3.90 -1.70 18.42
N SER A 3 3.43 -1.37 17.22
CA SER A 3 2.40 -2.13 16.53
C SER A 3 2.86 -3.57 16.28
N ASP A 4 1.98 -4.54 16.49
CA ASP A 4 2.23 -5.97 16.27
C ASP A 4 2.69 -6.32 14.84
N ALA A 5 2.53 -5.40 13.88
CA ALA A 5 2.96 -5.58 12.50
C ALA A 5 4.51 -5.67 12.37
N ALA A 6 5.24 -4.83 13.09
CA ALA A 6 6.71 -4.92 13.12
C ALA A 6 7.20 -6.09 13.98
N SER A 7 6.40 -6.47 15.00
CA SER A 7 6.66 -7.65 15.84
C SER A 7 6.42 -8.95 15.06
N SER A 8 5.41 -9.03 14.21
CA SER A 8 5.12 -10.22 13.41
C SER A 8 6.19 -10.55 12.36
N LEU A 9 6.98 -9.54 11.96
CA LEU A 9 8.14 -9.75 11.08
C LEU A 9 9.35 -10.35 11.82
N ARG A 10 9.46 -10.12 13.16
CA ARG A 10 10.58 -10.65 13.97
C ARG A 10 10.32 -12.01 14.61
N HIS A 11 9.08 -12.44 14.72
CA HIS A 11 8.70 -13.73 15.29
C HIS A 11 8.14 -14.66 14.21
N ALA A 12 8.84 -14.78 13.08
CA ALA A 12 8.73 -15.96 12.25
C ALA A 12 9.44 -17.09 13.04
N ASP A 13 8.68 -17.64 13.99
CA ASP A 13 9.09 -18.83 14.72
C ASP A 13 9.56 -19.91 13.75
N THR A 14 10.67 -20.52 14.11
CA THR A 14 11.29 -21.68 13.51
C THR A 14 10.41 -22.94 13.60
N ASP A 15 9.15 -22.83 13.19
CA ASP A 15 8.38 -24.00 12.83
C ASP A 15 8.65 -24.29 11.34
N GLU A 16 9.38 -25.35 11.12
CA GLU A 16 9.49 -26.05 9.84
C GLU A 16 8.12 -26.46 9.32
N ASN A 17 7.31 -25.48 8.93
CA ASN A 17 6.21 -25.72 8.04
C ASN A 17 6.82 -26.07 6.68
N VAL A 18 7.13 -27.36 6.53
CA VAL A 18 7.40 -28.00 5.27
C VAL A 18 6.30 -27.56 4.31
N PHE A 19 6.59 -26.50 3.54
CA PHE A 19 5.74 -26.08 2.44
C PHE A 19 5.35 -27.37 1.71
N ARG A 20 4.06 -27.64 1.58
CA ARG A 20 3.61 -28.78 0.80
C ARG A 20 4.09 -28.54 -0.63
N ARG A 21 5.26 -29.10 -0.96
CA ARG A 21 6.05 -28.84 -2.17
C ARG A 21 5.31 -29.11 -3.50
N ASN A 22 4.02 -29.48 -3.43
CA ASN A 22 3.19 -29.87 -4.56
C ASN A 22 1.88 -29.06 -4.69
N GLU A 23 1.78 -27.86 -4.13
CA GLU A 23 0.64 -26.97 -4.40
C GLU A 23 1.04 -25.87 -5.37
N ARG A 24 0.25 -25.67 -6.42
CA ARG A 24 0.35 -24.51 -7.30
C ARG A 24 -0.63 -23.41 -6.88
N VAL A 25 -0.45 -22.23 -7.42
CA VAL A 25 -1.31 -21.07 -7.16
C VAL A 25 -2.05 -20.68 -8.44
N LEU A 26 -3.34 -20.42 -8.32
CA LEU A 26 -4.10 -19.69 -9.31
C LEU A 26 -4.46 -18.31 -8.72
N LEU A 27 -3.83 -17.26 -9.24
CA LEU A 27 -4.04 -15.88 -8.82
C LEU A 27 -5.13 -15.23 -9.68
N LEU A 28 -6.19 -14.77 -9.05
CA LEU A 28 -7.25 -13.99 -9.68
C LEU A 28 -7.01 -12.51 -9.43
N ALA A 29 -6.67 -11.73 -10.44
CA ALA A 29 -6.37 -10.32 -10.30
C ALA A 29 -7.51 -9.42 -10.82
N PRO A 30 -7.79 -8.27 -10.17
CA PRO A 30 -8.94 -7.41 -10.49
C PRO A 30 -8.79 -6.67 -11.83
N SER A 31 -7.56 -6.42 -12.26
CA SER A 31 -7.25 -5.76 -13.54
C SER A 31 -5.75 -5.73 -13.79
N GLN A 32 -5.36 -5.39 -15.02
CA GLN A 32 -3.99 -5.12 -15.45
C GLN A 32 -3.89 -3.71 -16.03
N GLY A 33 -2.77 -3.01 -15.77
CA GLY A 33 -2.44 -1.76 -16.45
C GLY A 33 -3.12 -0.50 -15.90
N LEU A 34 -3.74 -0.57 -14.72
CA LEU A 34 -4.32 0.62 -14.05
C LEU A 34 -3.28 1.41 -13.23
N GLY A 35 -2.10 0.87 -13.03
CA GLY A 35 -0.99 1.54 -12.35
C GLY A 35 -1.34 2.06 -10.97
N GLY A 36 -1.54 1.21 -9.98
CA GLY A 36 -1.88 1.63 -8.63
C GLY A 36 -1.30 0.73 -7.54
N GLY A 37 -1.51 1.11 -6.27
CA GLY A 37 -0.99 0.35 -5.13
C GLY A 37 -1.41 -1.12 -5.11
N ILE A 38 -2.65 -1.43 -5.51
CA ILE A 38 -3.15 -2.81 -5.60
C ILE A 38 -2.38 -3.62 -6.66
N GLU A 39 -2.13 -3.04 -7.83
CA GLU A 39 -1.40 -3.73 -8.91
C GLU A 39 0.05 -3.96 -8.53
N ARG A 40 0.71 -2.97 -7.93
CA ARG A 40 2.07 -3.12 -7.39
C ARG A 40 2.14 -4.22 -6.35
N TYR A 41 1.18 -4.25 -5.42
CA TYR A 41 1.12 -5.29 -4.38
C TYR A 41 0.93 -6.69 -4.98
N ILE A 42 0.02 -6.86 -5.94
CA ILE A 42 -0.17 -8.14 -6.63
C ILE A 42 1.12 -8.56 -7.35
N GLY A 43 1.77 -7.63 -8.06
CA GLY A 43 3.05 -7.90 -8.71
C GLY A 43 4.15 -8.33 -7.73
N THR A 44 4.19 -7.75 -6.54
CA THR A 44 5.12 -8.14 -5.48
C THR A 44 4.81 -9.54 -4.93
N VAL A 45 3.52 -9.90 -4.82
CA VAL A 45 3.09 -11.26 -4.44
C VAL A 45 3.48 -12.29 -5.51
N GLU A 46 3.31 -11.97 -6.80
CA GLU A 46 3.73 -12.83 -7.91
C GLU A 46 5.25 -13.04 -7.92
N TRP A 47 6.01 -11.95 -7.74
CA TRP A 47 7.46 -12.03 -7.59
C TRP A 47 7.85 -12.95 -6.40
N ALA A 48 7.18 -12.82 -5.27
CA ALA A 48 7.45 -13.64 -4.10
C ALA A 48 7.17 -15.14 -4.35
N PHE A 49 6.12 -15.46 -5.10
CA PHE A 49 5.87 -16.86 -5.52
C PHE A 49 6.99 -17.38 -6.44
N ALA A 50 7.42 -16.58 -7.41
CA ALA A 50 8.51 -16.95 -8.31
C ALA A 50 9.82 -17.20 -7.57
N ASP A 51 10.18 -16.33 -6.60
CA ASP A 51 11.36 -16.47 -5.74
C ASP A 51 11.32 -17.77 -4.94
N GLN A 52 10.17 -18.12 -4.36
CA GLN A 52 9.95 -19.35 -3.61
C GLN A 52 9.75 -20.59 -4.50
N LYS A 53 9.89 -20.46 -5.83
CA LYS A 53 9.69 -21.51 -6.82
C LYS A 53 8.28 -22.14 -6.74
N VAL A 54 7.29 -21.35 -6.31
CA VAL A 54 5.89 -21.75 -6.33
C VAL A 54 5.34 -21.57 -7.74
N THR A 55 4.85 -22.64 -8.34
CA THR A 55 4.18 -22.57 -9.65
C THR A 55 2.92 -21.71 -9.53
N SER A 56 2.90 -20.58 -10.17
CA SER A 56 1.74 -19.68 -10.16
C SER A 56 1.27 -19.36 -11.58
N GLN A 57 -0.04 -19.27 -11.74
CA GLN A 57 -0.71 -18.81 -12.95
C GLN A 57 -1.67 -17.69 -12.59
N ARG A 58 -1.82 -16.72 -13.49
CA ARG A 58 -2.63 -15.52 -13.26
C ARG A 58 -3.77 -15.43 -14.27
N VAL A 59 -4.95 -15.03 -13.77
CA VAL A 59 -6.12 -14.69 -14.59
C VAL A 59 -6.60 -13.31 -14.20
N ASP A 60 -6.65 -12.40 -15.18
CA ASP A 60 -7.01 -11.01 -14.98
C ASP A 60 -8.45 -10.71 -15.40
N LEU A 61 -9.12 -9.86 -14.62
CA LEU A 61 -10.38 -9.27 -15.00
C LEU A 61 -10.12 -7.99 -15.83
N ASN A 62 -9.79 -8.15 -17.11
CA ASN A 62 -9.34 -7.05 -17.98
C ASN A 62 -10.40 -6.00 -18.30
N ARG A 63 -11.68 -6.26 -18.04
CA ARG A 63 -12.81 -5.36 -18.29
C ARG A 63 -13.91 -5.55 -17.24
N SER A 64 -14.73 -4.53 -17.07
CA SER A 64 -15.96 -4.65 -16.27
C SER A 64 -17.08 -5.33 -17.05
N GLY A 65 -18.04 -5.93 -16.35
CA GLY A 65 -19.26 -6.49 -16.92
C GLY A 65 -19.32 -8.02 -16.92
N LEU A 66 -20.52 -8.55 -17.12
CA LEU A 66 -20.82 -9.98 -16.99
C LEU A 66 -19.97 -10.87 -17.91
N ARG A 67 -19.77 -10.45 -19.16
CA ARG A 67 -18.95 -11.22 -20.13
C ARG A 67 -17.52 -11.40 -19.67
N ALA A 68 -16.90 -10.37 -19.10
CA ALA A 68 -15.54 -10.44 -18.58
C ALA A 68 -15.45 -11.38 -17.37
N HIS A 69 -16.45 -11.35 -16.48
CA HIS A 69 -16.52 -12.26 -15.35
C HIS A 69 -16.72 -13.72 -15.79
N LEU A 70 -17.55 -13.97 -16.79
CA LEU A 70 -17.75 -15.31 -17.36
C LEU A 70 -16.48 -15.81 -18.05
N LYS A 71 -15.77 -14.92 -18.78
CA LYS A 71 -14.48 -15.27 -19.37
C LYS A 71 -13.46 -15.65 -18.30
N MET A 72 -13.30 -14.85 -17.25
CA MET A 72 -12.40 -15.12 -16.13
C MET A 72 -12.73 -16.47 -15.48
N LEU A 73 -14.00 -16.80 -15.29
CA LEU A 73 -14.44 -18.09 -14.76
C LEU A 73 -14.06 -19.23 -15.70
N ALA A 74 -14.27 -19.09 -17.02
CA ALA A 74 -13.92 -20.09 -18.02
C ALA A 74 -12.41 -20.33 -18.09
N ASP A 75 -11.62 -19.26 -18.15
CA ASP A 75 -10.15 -19.33 -18.17
C ASP A 75 -9.61 -20.00 -16.89
N GLY A 76 -10.13 -19.61 -15.72
CA GLY A 76 -9.76 -20.21 -14.44
C GLY A 76 -10.09 -21.71 -14.38
N ARG A 77 -11.27 -22.12 -14.85
CA ARG A 77 -11.62 -23.56 -14.93
C ARG A 77 -10.73 -24.33 -15.88
N MET A 78 -10.43 -23.76 -17.04
CA MET A 78 -9.52 -24.38 -18.00
C MET A 78 -8.15 -24.65 -17.36
N LEU A 79 -7.58 -23.68 -16.67
CA LEU A 79 -6.30 -23.82 -15.98
C LEU A 79 -6.34 -24.82 -14.84
N LEU A 80 -7.42 -24.87 -14.05
CA LEU A 80 -7.58 -25.83 -12.97
C LEU A 80 -7.69 -27.27 -13.48
N ARG A 81 -8.37 -27.49 -14.62
CA ARG A 81 -8.54 -28.82 -15.22
C ARG A 81 -7.35 -29.29 -16.04
N ALA A 82 -6.48 -28.36 -16.46
CA ALA A 82 -5.27 -28.69 -17.23
C ALA A 82 -4.19 -29.43 -16.41
N SER A 83 -4.29 -29.42 -15.07
CA SER A 83 -3.34 -30.11 -14.19
C SER A 83 -4.06 -30.78 -13.03
N PRO A 84 -3.68 -31.99 -12.64
CA PRO A 84 -4.23 -32.70 -11.50
C PRO A 84 -3.67 -32.21 -10.17
N GLU A 85 -2.71 -31.29 -10.18
CA GLU A 85 -2.05 -30.77 -8.98
C GLU A 85 -3.01 -29.99 -8.09
N ARG A 86 -2.83 -30.12 -6.78
CA ARG A 86 -3.56 -29.30 -5.81
C ARG A 86 -3.27 -27.83 -6.06
N THR A 87 -4.32 -27.04 -6.12
CA THR A 87 -4.24 -25.62 -6.44
C THR A 87 -4.86 -24.78 -5.33
N ARG A 88 -4.11 -23.81 -4.83
CA ARG A 88 -4.63 -22.77 -3.95
C ARG A 88 -5.08 -21.57 -4.77
N LEU A 89 -6.28 -21.08 -4.51
CA LEU A 89 -6.75 -19.83 -5.10
C LEU A 89 -6.22 -18.66 -4.27
N VAL A 90 -5.54 -17.72 -4.92
CA VAL A 90 -5.23 -16.41 -4.35
C VAL A 90 -6.09 -15.37 -5.04
N VAL A 91 -7.01 -14.77 -4.29
CA VAL A 91 -7.99 -13.83 -4.80
C VAL A 91 -7.49 -12.42 -4.56
N GLY A 92 -7.01 -11.77 -5.61
CA GLY A 92 -6.36 -10.46 -5.57
C GLY A 92 -7.27 -9.28 -5.23
N HIS A 93 -8.57 -9.49 -5.08
CA HIS A 93 -9.50 -8.48 -4.59
C HIS A 93 -10.82 -9.12 -4.17
N ARG A 94 -11.39 -8.68 -3.07
CA ARG A 94 -12.63 -9.19 -2.50
C ARG A 94 -13.81 -9.23 -3.49
N ALA A 95 -13.88 -8.27 -4.42
CA ALA A 95 -14.92 -8.25 -5.45
C ALA A 95 -14.92 -9.48 -6.38
N LEU A 96 -13.83 -10.25 -6.43
CA LEU A 96 -13.70 -11.49 -7.22
C LEU A 96 -14.21 -12.73 -6.47
N MET A 97 -14.63 -12.60 -5.22
CA MET A 97 -15.12 -13.70 -4.40
C MET A 97 -16.22 -14.55 -5.03
N PRO A 98 -17.23 -13.98 -5.74
CA PRO A 98 -18.24 -14.81 -6.41
C PRO A 98 -17.62 -15.78 -7.43
N ILE A 99 -16.66 -15.31 -8.24
CA ILE A 99 -15.96 -16.16 -9.22
C ILE A 99 -15.09 -17.20 -8.50
N ALA A 100 -14.30 -16.75 -7.54
CA ALA A 100 -13.41 -17.61 -6.76
C ALA A 100 -14.19 -18.74 -6.08
N THR A 101 -15.38 -18.47 -5.55
CA THR A 101 -16.26 -19.45 -4.92
C THR A 101 -16.79 -20.50 -5.94
N LEU A 102 -17.00 -20.10 -7.20
CA LEU A 102 -17.38 -21.04 -8.26
C LEU A 102 -16.20 -21.90 -8.69
N LEU A 103 -14.99 -21.33 -8.74
CA LEU A 103 -13.76 -22.05 -9.04
C LEU A 103 -13.37 -23.01 -7.90
N ALA A 104 -13.65 -22.63 -6.65
CA ALA A 104 -13.38 -23.47 -5.47
C ALA A 104 -14.19 -24.80 -5.44
N ARG A 105 -15.13 -24.99 -6.37
CA ARG A 105 -15.85 -26.27 -6.55
C ARG A 105 -15.07 -27.28 -7.38
N GLU A 106 -14.02 -26.87 -8.07
CA GLU A 106 -13.18 -27.81 -8.83
C GLU A 106 -12.38 -28.68 -7.84
N PRO A 107 -12.31 -30.00 -8.07
CA PRO A 107 -11.74 -30.96 -7.10
C PRO A 107 -10.26 -30.69 -6.76
N THR A 108 -9.54 -30.06 -7.65
CA THR A 108 -8.12 -29.72 -7.45
C THR A 108 -7.90 -28.56 -6.49
N VAL A 109 -8.93 -27.79 -6.15
CA VAL A 109 -8.79 -26.60 -5.28
C VAL A 109 -8.71 -27.03 -3.82
N SER A 110 -7.59 -26.70 -3.17
CA SER A 110 -7.29 -27.04 -1.77
C SER A 110 -7.78 -25.99 -0.76
N GLY A 111 -7.96 -24.74 -1.20
CA GLY A 111 -8.36 -23.62 -0.35
C GLY A 111 -8.22 -22.28 -1.06
N MET A 112 -8.53 -21.21 -0.35
CA MET A 112 -8.60 -19.87 -0.91
C MET A 112 -8.06 -18.82 0.07
N SER A 113 -7.19 -17.93 -0.41
CA SER A 113 -6.71 -16.75 0.32
C SER A 113 -7.18 -15.49 -0.39
N VAL A 114 -7.76 -14.52 0.34
CA VAL A 114 -8.39 -13.32 -0.24
C VAL A 114 -7.68 -12.08 0.28
N LEU A 115 -7.08 -11.31 -0.63
CA LEU A 115 -6.42 -10.05 -0.29
C LEU A 115 -7.45 -8.94 -0.08
N CYS A 116 -7.30 -8.20 1.02
CA CYS A 116 -8.18 -7.11 1.46
C CYS A 116 -7.35 -5.85 1.71
N TYR A 117 -7.70 -4.75 1.05
CA TYR A 117 -6.83 -3.56 0.98
C TYR A 117 -7.28 -2.39 1.86
N GLY A 118 -8.58 -2.22 2.06
CA GLY A 118 -9.07 -1.10 2.84
C GLY A 118 -10.47 -0.64 2.41
N ASP A 119 -10.59 0.23 1.42
CA ASP A 119 -11.88 0.75 0.95
C ASP A 119 -12.82 -0.34 0.44
N ASP A 120 -12.30 -1.45 -0.03
CA ASP A 120 -13.06 -2.67 -0.33
C ASP A 120 -13.68 -3.29 0.93
N VAL A 121 -13.16 -2.98 2.11
CA VAL A 121 -13.62 -3.46 3.42
C VAL A 121 -14.43 -2.38 4.15
N TRP A 122 -13.92 -1.16 4.24
CA TRP A 122 -14.48 -0.08 5.11
C TRP A 122 -15.75 0.55 4.58
N ASN A 123 -15.96 0.53 3.26
CA ASN A 123 -17.08 1.20 2.64
C ASN A 123 -18.39 0.44 2.92
N GLU A 124 -19.18 0.92 3.86
CA GLU A 124 -20.44 0.35 4.31
C GLU A 124 -21.62 0.53 3.34
N ARG A 125 -21.36 0.77 2.06
CA ARG A 125 -22.46 0.82 1.11
C ARG A 125 -23.26 -0.46 1.20
N LEU A 126 -24.55 -0.32 1.59
CA LEU A 126 -25.56 -1.37 1.71
C LEU A 126 -25.89 -2.00 0.34
N ARG A 127 -24.89 -2.42 -0.42
CA ARG A 127 -25.12 -3.13 -1.69
C ARG A 127 -25.36 -4.60 -1.38
N PRO A 128 -26.39 -5.23 -1.98
CA PRO A 128 -26.65 -6.68 -1.84
C PRO A 128 -25.40 -7.52 -2.13
N ARG A 129 -24.60 -7.09 -3.09
CA ARG A 129 -23.33 -7.72 -3.45
C ARG A 129 -22.36 -7.85 -2.26
N ARG A 130 -22.24 -6.84 -1.40
CA ARG A 130 -21.32 -6.90 -0.25
C ARG A 130 -21.78 -7.86 0.84
N ARG A 131 -23.09 -8.03 1.00
CA ARG A 131 -23.64 -9.06 1.90
C ARG A 131 -23.25 -10.46 1.41
N ILE A 132 -23.31 -10.67 0.09
CA ILE A 132 -22.89 -11.94 -0.53
C ILE A 132 -21.38 -12.13 -0.35
N GLU A 133 -20.56 -11.13 -0.64
CA GLU A 133 -19.10 -11.19 -0.47
C GLU A 133 -18.73 -11.51 0.99
N ARG A 134 -19.35 -10.86 1.99
CA ARG A 134 -19.19 -11.16 3.41
C ARG A 134 -19.56 -12.61 3.76
N ALA A 135 -20.69 -13.08 3.27
CA ALA A 135 -21.11 -14.45 3.50
C ALA A 135 -20.15 -15.49 2.88
N LEU A 136 -19.57 -15.16 1.72
CA LEU A 136 -18.58 -16.00 1.06
C LEU A 136 -17.26 -16.05 1.83
N MET A 137 -16.83 -14.94 2.41
CA MET A 137 -15.60 -14.87 3.22
C MET A 137 -15.68 -15.66 4.53
N ARG A 138 -16.89 -15.91 5.04
CA ARG A 138 -17.11 -16.74 6.24
C ARG A 138 -17.10 -18.25 5.98
N ARG A 139 -16.94 -18.68 4.73
CA ARG A 139 -16.96 -20.11 4.40
C ARG A 139 -15.70 -20.83 4.88
N PRO A 140 -15.83 -22.09 5.32
CA PRO A 140 -14.67 -22.93 5.60
C PRO A 140 -13.72 -23.00 4.39
N GLY A 141 -12.41 -22.95 4.65
CA GLY A 141 -11.38 -22.96 3.60
C GLY A 141 -11.10 -21.59 2.96
N VAL A 142 -11.79 -20.52 3.36
CA VAL A 142 -11.48 -19.15 2.97
C VAL A 142 -10.68 -18.48 4.08
N ARG A 143 -9.50 -17.92 3.71
CA ARG A 143 -8.63 -17.16 4.59
C ARG A 143 -8.60 -15.72 4.12
N ALA A 144 -8.99 -14.77 4.97
CA ALA A 144 -8.83 -13.34 4.70
C ALA A 144 -7.39 -12.92 5.01
N VAL A 145 -6.80 -12.11 4.14
CA VAL A 145 -5.44 -11.57 4.30
C VAL A 145 -5.51 -10.06 4.14
N ALA A 146 -5.35 -9.37 5.26
CA ALA A 146 -5.45 -7.91 5.33
C ALA A 146 -4.09 -7.25 5.07
N ILE A 147 -4.09 -6.13 4.38
CA ILE A 147 -2.87 -5.37 4.07
C ILE A 147 -2.30 -4.64 5.31
N SER A 148 -3.14 -4.39 6.33
CA SER A 148 -2.77 -3.66 7.55
C SER A 148 -3.57 -4.13 8.75
N GLY A 149 -3.10 -3.78 9.96
CA GLY A 149 -3.81 -4.02 11.22
C GLY A 149 -5.17 -3.32 11.26
N PHE A 150 -5.27 -2.11 10.71
CA PHE A 150 -6.53 -1.39 10.59
C PHE A 150 -7.55 -2.13 9.72
N THR A 151 -7.11 -2.65 8.57
CA THR A 151 -7.96 -3.46 7.69
C THR A 151 -8.36 -4.78 8.37
N ALA A 152 -7.44 -5.42 9.10
CA ALA A 152 -7.73 -6.63 9.87
C ALA A 152 -8.75 -6.38 10.99
N GLY A 153 -8.59 -5.29 11.74
CA GLY A 153 -9.53 -4.85 12.78
C GLY A 153 -10.94 -4.60 12.23
N THR A 154 -11.03 -3.99 11.04
CA THR A 154 -12.33 -3.77 10.36
C THR A 154 -12.98 -5.09 9.91
N LEU A 155 -12.17 -6.10 9.52
CA LEU A 155 -12.65 -7.43 9.14
C LEU A 155 -13.04 -8.30 10.34
N ALA A 156 -12.60 -7.97 11.55
CA ALA A 156 -12.78 -8.81 12.74
C ALA A 156 -14.24 -9.16 13.03
N SER A 157 -15.19 -8.27 12.68
CA SER A 157 -16.63 -8.55 12.77
C SER A 157 -17.15 -9.52 11.70
N ASP A 158 -16.44 -9.67 10.61
CA ASP A 158 -16.84 -10.46 9.45
C ASP A 158 -16.17 -11.84 9.40
N CYS A 159 -14.87 -11.91 9.64
CA CYS A 159 -14.06 -13.13 9.59
C CYS A 159 -12.72 -12.94 10.32
N GLN A 160 -12.08 -14.05 10.64
CA GLN A 160 -10.68 -14.01 11.06
C GLN A 160 -9.79 -13.67 9.86
N SER A 161 -8.78 -12.84 10.08
CA SER A 161 -7.82 -12.45 9.06
C SER A 161 -6.38 -12.55 9.58
N THR A 162 -5.45 -12.76 8.65
CA THR A 162 -4.02 -12.60 8.89
C THR A 162 -3.55 -11.30 8.26
N ILE A 163 -2.43 -10.75 8.73
CA ILE A 163 -1.86 -9.54 8.16
C ILE A 163 -0.70 -9.92 7.25
N LEU A 164 -0.73 -9.39 6.03
CA LEU A 164 0.38 -9.42 5.08
C LEU A 164 0.60 -7.97 4.60
N PRO A 165 1.49 -7.21 5.23
CA PRO A 165 1.80 -5.87 4.77
C PRO A 165 2.40 -5.91 3.36
N PRO A 166 2.26 -4.84 2.57
CA PRO A 166 2.90 -4.77 1.27
C PRO A 166 4.41 -4.61 1.43
N ALA A 167 5.14 -5.05 0.39
CA ALA A 167 6.57 -4.79 0.27
C ALA A 167 6.88 -4.12 -1.07
N LEU A 168 8.11 -3.65 -1.20
CA LEU A 168 8.63 -3.09 -2.44
C LEU A 168 9.27 -4.21 -3.28
N SER A 169 9.22 -4.08 -4.60
CA SER A 169 10.02 -4.96 -5.45
C SER A 169 11.51 -4.72 -5.22
N GLN A 170 12.33 -5.75 -5.39
CA GLN A 170 13.78 -5.67 -5.21
C GLN A 170 14.39 -4.48 -5.96
N LYS A 171 14.08 -4.35 -7.24
CA LYS A 171 14.59 -3.27 -8.07
C LYS A 171 14.22 -1.87 -7.54
N TRP A 172 12.98 -1.70 -7.12
CA TRP A 172 12.51 -0.41 -6.59
C TRP A 172 13.16 -0.08 -5.24
N PHE A 173 13.27 -1.06 -4.37
CA PHE A 173 13.96 -0.93 -3.09
C PHE A 173 15.42 -0.50 -3.28
N GLU A 174 16.16 -1.18 -4.15
CA GLU A 174 17.56 -0.83 -4.48
C GLU A 174 17.68 0.57 -5.07
N THR A 175 16.75 0.99 -5.92
CA THR A 175 16.71 2.34 -6.50
C THR A 175 16.55 3.40 -5.41
N LEU A 176 15.66 3.18 -4.43
CA LEU A 176 15.45 4.09 -3.29
C LEU A 176 16.70 4.16 -2.39
N VAL A 177 17.33 3.03 -2.10
CA VAL A 177 18.57 2.97 -1.32
C VAL A 177 19.71 3.70 -2.03
N ALA A 178 19.87 3.50 -3.33
CA ALA A 178 20.89 4.18 -4.14
C ALA A 178 20.66 5.71 -4.18
N ALA A 179 19.41 6.16 -4.34
CA ALA A 179 19.07 7.58 -4.28
C ALA A 179 19.39 8.20 -2.91
N SER A 180 19.11 7.48 -1.82
CA SER A 180 19.47 7.90 -0.47
C SER A 180 20.98 8.09 -0.27
N ALA A 181 21.79 7.23 -0.87
CA ALA A 181 23.25 7.33 -0.80
C ALA A 181 23.83 8.45 -1.69
N ALA A 182 23.15 8.78 -2.78
CA ALA A 182 23.58 9.82 -3.73
C ALA A 182 23.30 11.24 -3.21
N VAL A 183 22.28 11.42 -2.36
CA VAL A 183 21.91 12.74 -1.79
C VAL A 183 22.68 12.94 -0.48
N GLN A 184 23.85 13.60 -0.58
CA GLN A 184 24.75 13.81 0.59
C GLN A 184 24.46 15.10 1.35
N ASP A 185 23.91 16.15 0.72
CA ASP A 185 23.66 17.45 1.34
C ASP A 185 22.22 17.92 1.15
N LEU A 186 21.61 18.29 2.26
CA LEU A 186 20.34 19.01 2.23
C LEU A 186 20.63 20.43 1.70
N THR A 187 19.96 20.80 0.63
CA THR A 187 20.00 22.17 0.10
C THR A 187 19.49 23.15 1.16
N PRO A 188 19.86 24.44 1.10
CA PRO A 188 19.31 25.45 2.01
C PRO A 188 17.80 25.65 1.87
N VAL A 189 17.18 25.04 0.88
CA VAL A 189 15.74 25.02 0.64
C VAL A 189 15.12 23.79 1.33
N THR A 190 14.15 24.05 2.20
CA THR A 190 13.41 22.99 2.90
C THR A 190 12.37 22.40 1.96
N GLN A 191 12.66 21.24 1.38
CA GLN A 191 11.75 20.58 0.44
C GLN A 191 10.80 19.62 1.17
N LEU A 192 9.51 19.85 0.99
CA LEU A 192 8.45 18.89 1.33
C LEU A 192 8.01 18.17 0.06
N VAL A 193 7.76 16.87 0.17
CA VAL A 193 7.30 16.04 -0.96
C VAL A 193 6.02 15.32 -0.59
N THR A 194 5.11 15.21 -1.54
CA THR A 194 3.96 14.30 -1.49
C THR A 194 3.82 13.58 -2.82
N ALA A 195 3.27 12.35 -2.82
CA ALA A 195 3.14 11.57 -4.05
C ALA A 195 1.84 10.75 -4.05
N PHE A 196 1.08 10.83 -5.16
CA PHE A 196 -0.21 10.13 -5.32
C PHE A 196 -0.66 10.15 -6.80
N ARG A 197 -1.74 9.42 -7.12
CA ARG A 197 -2.41 9.57 -8.42
C ARG A 197 -3.12 10.92 -8.51
N LEU A 198 -2.82 11.70 -9.55
CA LEU A 198 -3.27 13.09 -9.65
C LEU A 198 -4.80 13.26 -9.66
N GLU A 199 -5.54 12.27 -10.14
CA GLU A 199 -7.00 12.25 -10.10
C GLU A 199 -7.57 12.23 -8.66
N ASP A 200 -6.80 11.67 -7.71
CA ASP A 200 -7.20 11.49 -6.31
C ASP A 200 -6.79 12.66 -5.38
N TRP A 201 -6.25 13.75 -5.91
CA TRP A 201 -5.62 14.82 -5.14
C TRP A 201 -6.44 15.39 -3.98
N ARG A 202 -7.78 15.48 -4.16
CA ARG A 202 -8.68 15.95 -3.10
C ARG A 202 -8.79 14.94 -1.95
N ASN A 203 -8.89 13.66 -2.28
CA ASN A 203 -8.96 12.59 -1.30
C ASN A 203 -7.64 12.39 -0.59
N LYS A 204 -6.52 12.70 -1.26
CA LYS A 204 -5.17 12.69 -0.70
C LYS A 204 -4.85 13.93 0.14
N GLY A 205 -5.83 14.81 0.37
CA GLY A 205 -5.72 15.94 1.29
C GLY A 205 -4.80 17.06 0.81
N LEU A 206 -4.53 17.16 -0.50
CA LEU A 206 -3.64 18.19 -1.02
C LEU A 206 -4.11 19.62 -0.68
N PRO A 207 -5.41 19.97 -0.69
CA PRO A 207 -5.84 21.30 -0.26
C PRO A 207 -5.41 21.63 1.17
N GLN A 208 -5.54 20.67 2.10
CA GLN A 208 -5.12 20.84 3.50
C GLN A 208 -3.60 20.96 3.61
N LEU A 209 -2.86 20.20 2.83
CA LEU A 209 -1.39 20.30 2.81
C LEU A 209 -0.92 21.67 2.28
N ILE A 210 -1.51 22.17 1.20
CA ILE A 210 -1.19 23.51 0.66
C ILE A 210 -1.50 24.58 1.71
N GLU A 211 -2.62 24.50 2.39
CA GLU A 211 -2.98 25.42 3.46
C GLU A 211 -2.01 25.34 4.65
N ALA A 212 -1.62 24.13 5.05
CA ALA A 212 -0.64 23.90 6.11
C ALA A 212 0.74 24.46 5.77
N VAL A 213 1.19 24.33 4.54
CA VAL A 213 2.47 24.90 4.07
C VAL A 213 2.39 26.41 4.00
N ARG A 214 1.28 26.97 3.50
CA ARG A 214 1.05 28.42 3.48
C ARG A 214 1.11 29.03 4.89
N ALA A 215 0.57 28.33 5.89
CA ALA A 215 0.55 28.78 7.29
C ALA A 215 1.94 28.81 7.95
N GLN A 216 2.97 28.19 7.35
CA GLN A 216 4.35 28.28 7.86
C GLN A 216 4.94 29.68 7.76
N HIS A 217 4.45 30.51 6.85
CA HIS A 217 4.99 31.86 6.57
C HIS A 217 6.50 31.89 6.30
N ARG A 218 7.08 30.79 5.81
CA ARG A 218 8.51 30.60 5.52
C ARG A 218 8.76 30.64 4.02
N LYS A 219 9.72 31.44 3.59
CA LYS A 219 10.09 31.62 2.17
C LYS A 219 11.01 30.51 1.64
N ASP A 220 11.65 29.75 2.53
CA ASP A 220 12.58 28.66 2.22
C ASP A 220 11.89 27.31 2.01
N ILE A 221 10.59 27.19 2.31
CA ILE A 221 9.84 25.94 2.09
C ILE A 221 9.38 25.85 0.63
N ARG A 222 9.55 24.67 0.05
CA ARG A 222 9.01 24.29 -1.25
C ARG A 222 8.22 22.99 -1.12
N LEU A 223 7.08 22.91 -1.77
CA LEU A 223 6.26 21.71 -1.87
C LEU A 223 6.36 21.15 -3.28
N THR A 224 6.86 19.93 -3.40
CA THR A 224 6.83 19.17 -4.65
C THR A 224 5.75 18.10 -4.59
N ILE A 225 4.83 18.16 -5.53
CA ILE A 225 3.76 17.18 -5.71
C ILE A 225 4.20 16.25 -6.85
N CYS A 226 4.48 15.00 -6.53
CA CYS A 226 4.80 13.96 -7.53
C CYS A 226 3.54 13.16 -7.85
N GLY A 227 3.31 12.86 -9.12
CA GLY A 227 2.13 12.06 -9.44
C GLY A 227 2.13 11.44 -10.82
N SER A 228 1.28 10.42 -10.94
CA SER A 228 0.98 9.75 -12.21
C SER A 228 -0.45 10.07 -12.66
N GLY A 229 -0.69 9.93 -13.94
CA GLY A 229 -1.98 10.27 -14.58
C GLY A 229 -2.04 11.70 -15.08
N GLU A 230 -3.09 12.03 -15.79
CA GLU A 230 -3.33 13.37 -16.32
C GLU A 230 -3.78 14.31 -15.19
N PRO A 231 -3.12 15.46 -14.99
CA PRO A 231 -3.50 16.38 -13.94
C PRO A 231 -4.83 17.07 -14.26
N PRO A 232 -5.84 16.98 -13.36
CA PRO A 232 -7.08 17.71 -13.54
C PRO A 232 -6.87 19.23 -13.64
N PRO A 233 -7.67 19.96 -14.46
CA PRO A 233 -7.51 21.41 -14.61
C PRO A 233 -7.57 22.20 -13.29
N ASP A 234 -8.39 21.72 -12.34
CA ASP A 234 -8.52 22.35 -11.01
C ASP A 234 -7.24 22.18 -10.19
N LEU A 235 -6.54 21.05 -10.32
CA LEU A 235 -5.25 20.82 -9.67
C LEU A 235 -4.20 21.78 -10.25
N LEU A 236 -4.13 21.91 -11.58
CA LEU A 236 -3.20 22.83 -12.24
C LEU A 236 -3.43 24.27 -11.78
N ARG A 237 -4.68 24.70 -11.71
CA ARG A 237 -5.03 26.03 -11.18
C ARG A 237 -4.58 26.22 -9.73
N LEU A 238 -4.85 25.22 -8.87
CA LEU A 238 -4.46 25.28 -7.46
C LEU A 238 -2.94 25.41 -7.31
N VAL A 239 -2.17 24.60 -8.03
CA VAL A 239 -0.70 24.63 -7.96
C VAL A 239 -0.15 25.96 -8.49
N SER A 240 -0.68 26.47 -9.62
CA SER A 240 -0.19 27.71 -10.24
C SER A 240 -0.43 28.98 -9.43
N THR A 241 -1.29 28.95 -8.40
CA THR A 241 -1.50 30.08 -7.49
C THR A 241 -0.39 30.24 -6.43
N HIS A 242 0.55 29.29 -6.36
CA HIS A 242 1.60 29.26 -5.34
C HIS A 242 2.98 29.02 -5.96
N ASP A 243 3.85 30.03 -5.94
CA ASP A 243 5.21 30.00 -6.51
C ASP A 243 6.16 29.03 -5.79
N TRP A 244 5.83 28.65 -4.55
CA TRP A 244 6.55 27.66 -3.74
C TRP A 244 6.05 26.23 -3.95
N CYS A 245 5.03 26.02 -4.78
CA CYS A 245 4.45 24.71 -5.08
C CYS A 245 4.79 24.29 -6.51
N SER A 246 5.22 23.05 -6.70
CA SER A 246 5.55 22.50 -8.02
C SER A 246 4.90 21.15 -8.23
N LEU A 247 4.46 20.88 -9.46
CA LEU A 247 3.90 19.60 -9.89
C LEU A 247 4.89 18.87 -10.80
N ARG A 248 5.19 17.62 -10.47
CA ARG A 248 6.03 16.70 -11.25
C ARG A 248 5.20 15.52 -11.70
N VAL A 249 4.98 15.41 -12.99
CA VAL A 249 4.11 14.39 -13.60
C VAL A 249 4.96 13.37 -14.37
N GLY A 250 4.65 12.09 -14.19
CA GLY A 250 5.24 11.01 -14.97
C GLY A 250 6.73 10.79 -14.74
N LEU A 251 7.21 11.05 -13.52
CA LEU A 251 8.59 10.78 -13.15
C LEU A 251 8.94 9.30 -13.35
N THR A 252 10.14 9.04 -13.81
CA THR A 252 10.73 7.69 -13.76
C THR A 252 10.99 7.27 -12.31
N ASP A 253 11.16 5.97 -12.07
CA ASP A 253 11.47 5.46 -10.74
C ASP A 253 12.71 6.15 -10.13
N SER A 254 13.77 6.35 -10.92
CA SER A 254 14.99 7.03 -10.46
C SER A 254 14.75 8.49 -10.09
N GLU A 255 13.98 9.23 -10.89
CA GLU A 255 13.64 10.62 -10.60
C GLU A 255 12.75 10.73 -9.35
N LEU A 256 11.77 9.83 -9.20
CA LEU A 256 10.91 9.79 -8.01
C LEU A 256 11.72 9.46 -6.74
N ALA A 257 12.64 8.50 -6.82
CA ALA A 257 13.53 8.15 -5.71
C ALA A 257 14.39 9.34 -5.26
N ILE A 258 14.90 10.14 -6.20
CA ILE A 258 15.65 11.37 -5.91
C ILE A 258 14.74 12.41 -5.21
N GLN A 259 13.47 12.57 -5.66
CA GLN A 259 12.54 13.46 -4.98
C GLN A 259 12.32 13.04 -3.52
N PHE A 260 12.15 11.73 -3.27
CA PHE A 260 12.04 11.24 -1.90
C PHE A 260 13.32 11.49 -1.09
N ALA A 261 14.48 11.08 -1.60
CA ALA A 261 15.74 11.17 -0.87
C ALA A 261 16.14 12.62 -0.53
N SER A 262 15.86 13.58 -1.43
CA SER A 262 16.19 14.99 -1.25
C SER A 262 15.19 15.76 -0.37
N ALA A 263 14.04 15.18 -0.03
CA ALA A 263 13.04 15.83 0.79
C ALA A 263 13.48 15.95 2.26
N ALA A 264 13.17 17.05 2.92
CA ALA A 264 13.25 17.17 4.36
C ALA A 264 12.18 16.29 5.03
N LEU A 265 10.96 16.32 4.50
CA LEU A 265 9.81 15.55 4.97
C LEU A 265 8.99 15.06 3.78
N PHE A 266 8.47 13.85 3.89
CA PHE A 266 7.38 13.36 3.05
C PHE A 266 6.06 13.53 3.80
N VAL A 267 5.06 14.12 3.16
CA VAL A 267 3.76 14.40 3.81
C VAL A 267 2.64 13.66 3.08
N LEU A 268 1.95 12.77 3.78
CA LEU A 268 0.72 12.12 3.33
C LEU A 268 -0.46 12.71 4.11
N ALA A 269 -1.24 13.57 3.46
CA ALA A 269 -2.38 14.25 4.08
C ALA A 269 -3.72 13.56 3.76
N THR A 270 -3.71 12.27 3.43
CA THR A 270 -4.94 11.52 3.09
C THR A 270 -5.95 11.60 4.22
N ARG A 271 -7.18 11.98 3.89
CA ARG A 271 -8.26 12.10 4.87
C ARG A 271 -9.02 10.78 5.02
N THR A 272 -9.12 10.32 6.26
CA THR A 272 -9.87 9.10 6.59
C THR A 272 -11.34 9.46 6.78
N ARG A 273 -12.22 8.81 6.02
CA ARG A 273 -13.67 8.94 6.14
C ARG A 273 -14.28 7.56 6.34
N ILE A 274 -15.11 7.42 7.36
CA ILE A 274 -15.86 6.20 7.66
C ILE A 274 -17.30 6.38 7.17
N GLY A 275 -17.97 5.30 6.75
CA GLY A 275 -19.37 5.31 6.36
C GLY A 275 -19.63 5.19 4.85
N ARG A 276 -20.69 5.85 4.37
CA ARG A 276 -21.17 5.68 2.96
C ARG A 276 -20.16 6.03 1.89
N HIS A 277 -19.21 6.91 2.18
CA HIS A 277 -18.14 7.37 1.31
C HIS A 277 -16.80 7.15 2.00
N ALA A 278 -16.63 5.96 2.58
CA ALA A 278 -15.37 5.61 3.23
C ALA A 278 -14.22 5.79 2.24
N ASN A 279 -13.20 6.47 2.72
CA ASN A 279 -11.94 6.72 2.03
C ASN A 279 -10.84 6.75 3.08
N GLY A 280 -9.63 6.44 2.70
CA GLY A 280 -8.50 6.45 3.61
C GLY A 280 -7.30 5.76 2.99
N GLU A 281 -6.27 5.59 3.78
CA GLU A 281 -5.08 4.86 3.36
C GLU A 281 -5.16 3.40 3.83
N GLY A 282 -5.00 2.45 2.90
CA GLY A 282 -4.99 1.02 3.21
C GLY A 282 -3.74 0.56 3.95
N PHE A 283 -2.60 1.14 3.57
CA PHE A 283 -1.29 0.98 4.19
C PHE A 283 -0.42 2.21 4.00
N GLY A 284 -0.42 2.80 2.78
CA GLY A 284 0.45 3.92 2.45
C GLY A 284 1.85 3.47 1.99
N LEU A 285 1.91 2.64 0.94
CA LEU A 285 3.19 2.21 0.34
C LEU A 285 4.18 3.35 0.13
N VAL A 286 3.69 4.52 -0.26
CA VAL A 286 4.50 5.70 -0.49
C VAL A 286 5.22 6.21 0.77
N LEU A 287 4.67 5.95 1.97
CA LEU A 287 5.34 6.24 3.24
C LEU A 287 6.55 5.33 3.44
N LEU A 288 6.40 4.05 3.09
CA LEU A 288 7.50 3.11 3.13
C LEU A 288 8.58 3.48 2.10
N GLU A 289 8.18 3.84 0.89
CA GLU A 289 9.07 4.29 -0.18
C GLU A 289 9.92 5.49 0.24
N ALA A 290 9.29 6.51 0.84
CA ALA A 290 10.00 7.69 1.35
C ALA A 290 10.99 7.34 2.47
N GLN A 291 10.61 6.46 3.41
CA GLN A 291 11.48 6.06 4.52
C GLN A 291 12.67 5.19 4.05
N VAL A 292 12.48 4.29 3.08
CA VAL A 292 13.59 3.55 2.46
C VAL A 292 14.59 4.50 1.81
N ALA A 293 14.10 5.59 1.18
CA ALA A 293 14.95 6.66 0.65
C ALA A 293 15.56 7.57 1.75
N GLY A 294 15.28 7.32 3.03
CA GLY A 294 15.83 8.06 4.16
C GLY A 294 15.05 9.30 4.56
N THR A 295 13.80 9.44 4.16
CA THR A 295 12.98 10.62 4.43
C THR A 295 11.92 10.31 5.48
N PRO A 296 11.89 11.04 6.63
CA PRO A 296 10.86 10.87 7.64
C PRO A 296 9.52 11.38 7.13
N VAL A 297 8.44 10.85 7.71
CA VAL A 297 7.10 11.05 7.18
C VAL A 297 6.20 11.80 8.17
N ILE A 298 5.25 12.56 7.62
CA ILE A 298 4.06 13.02 8.34
C ILE A 298 2.86 12.33 7.71
N ALA A 299 2.12 11.56 8.49
CA ALA A 299 1.00 10.76 8.00
C ALA A 299 -0.10 10.62 9.05
N PRO A 300 -1.37 10.40 8.64
CA PRO A 300 -2.48 10.25 9.59
C PRO A 300 -2.27 9.06 10.54
N ALA A 301 -2.64 9.25 11.82
CA ALA A 301 -2.69 8.17 12.80
C ALA A 301 -3.85 7.20 12.56
N HIS A 302 -4.87 7.61 11.80
CA HIS A 302 -6.06 6.82 11.51
C HIS A 302 -5.98 6.17 10.14
N GLY A 303 -6.44 4.94 10.04
CA GLY A 303 -6.36 4.14 8.83
C GLY A 303 -5.13 3.23 8.80
N GLY A 304 -4.87 2.60 7.67
CA GLY A 304 -3.75 1.66 7.54
C GLY A 304 -2.36 2.32 7.51
N SER A 305 -2.29 3.64 7.37
CA SER A 305 -1.01 4.39 7.38
C SER A 305 -0.25 4.27 8.70
N SER A 306 -0.93 4.02 9.82
CA SER A 306 -0.29 3.81 11.12
C SER A 306 0.65 2.58 11.16
N ASP A 307 0.48 1.63 10.25
CA ASP A 307 1.35 0.45 10.14
C ASP A 307 2.62 0.72 9.29
N ALA A 308 2.64 1.85 8.57
CA ALA A 308 3.69 2.17 7.61
C ALA A 308 4.81 3.05 8.18
N TYR A 309 4.75 3.43 9.45
CA TYR A 309 5.79 4.21 10.15
C TYR A 309 5.68 4.03 11.66
N MET A 310 6.70 4.43 12.40
CA MET A 310 6.68 4.50 13.87
C MET A 310 6.54 5.96 14.31
N ASP A 311 5.38 6.28 14.92
CA ASP A 311 5.10 7.63 15.42
C ASP A 311 6.12 8.09 16.45
N GLY A 312 6.62 9.32 16.29
CA GLY A 312 7.68 9.92 17.10
C GLY A 312 9.08 9.40 16.80
N VAL A 313 9.28 8.34 15.99
CA VAL A 313 10.57 7.69 15.72
C VAL A 313 10.98 7.80 14.25
N THR A 314 10.11 7.39 13.33
CA THR A 314 10.38 7.44 11.89
C THR A 314 9.51 8.44 11.14
N GLY A 315 8.53 9.00 11.82
CA GLY A 315 7.60 10.01 11.35
C GLY A 315 6.74 10.54 12.48
N VAL A 316 5.78 11.37 12.16
CA VAL A 316 4.84 11.99 13.13
C VAL A 316 3.42 11.90 12.63
N ALA A 317 2.48 11.61 13.54
CA ALA A 317 1.06 11.74 13.29
C ALA A 317 0.56 13.12 13.74
N PRO A 318 -0.08 13.92 12.86
CA PRO A 318 -0.83 15.09 13.29
C PRO A 318 -1.96 14.68 14.25
N VAL A 319 -2.30 15.54 15.21
CA VAL A 319 -3.36 15.24 16.21
C VAL A 319 -4.74 15.02 15.58
N ASN A 320 -4.95 15.51 14.36
CA ASN A 320 -6.11 15.27 13.50
C ASN A 320 -5.76 15.60 12.04
N GLU A 321 -6.74 15.45 11.12
CA GLU A 321 -6.56 15.65 9.68
C GLU A 321 -6.87 17.09 9.22
N SER A 322 -6.78 18.09 10.11
CA SER A 322 -6.97 19.52 9.75
C SER A 322 -5.68 20.11 9.19
N ALA A 323 -5.82 21.22 8.46
CA ALA A 323 -4.67 21.95 7.94
C ALA A 323 -3.81 22.54 9.08
N GLU A 324 -4.44 22.98 10.18
CA GLU A 324 -3.77 23.54 11.36
C GLU A 324 -2.93 22.46 12.07
N ALA A 325 -3.48 21.27 12.29
CA ALA A 325 -2.75 20.17 12.91
C ALA A 325 -1.57 19.72 12.05
N LEU A 326 -1.77 19.69 10.73
CA LEU A 326 -0.72 19.39 9.78
C LEU A 326 0.36 20.48 9.76
N ALA A 327 -0.03 21.76 9.85
CA ALA A 327 0.91 22.88 9.94
C ALA A 327 1.75 22.79 11.22
N THR A 328 1.14 22.48 12.36
CA THR A 328 1.84 22.27 13.62
C THR A 328 2.88 21.14 13.51
N ALA A 329 2.48 19.97 12.98
CA ALA A 329 3.38 18.85 12.81
C ALA A 329 4.58 19.18 11.88
N ILE A 330 4.35 19.92 10.79
CA ILE A 330 5.41 20.40 9.90
C ILE A 330 6.36 21.35 10.65
N SER A 331 5.82 22.33 11.39
CA SER A 331 6.63 23.30 12.14
C SER A 331 7.52 22.62 13.16
N GLU A 332 6.95 21.79 14.02
CA GLU A 332 7.66 21.06 15.09
C GLU A 332 8.81 20.19 14.54
N MET A 333 8.59 19.59 13.36
CA MET A 333 9.62 18.77 12.71
C MET A 333 10.76 19.60 12.12
N LEU A 334 10.44 20.79 11.58
CA LEU A 334 11.42 21.66 10.93
C LEU A 334 12.16 22.58 11.92
N GLU A 335 11.62 22.81 13.11
CA GLU A 335 12.23 23.64 14.16
C GLU A 335 13.34 22.93 14.94
N ASP A 336 13.40 21.59 14.87
CA ASP A 336 14.46 20.78 15.52
C ASP A 336 15.27 19.98 14.49
N PRO A 337 16.33 20.58 13.91
CA PRO A 337 17.17 19.91 12.92
C PRO A 337 17.87 18.64 13.46
N ALA A 338 18.18 18.59 14.76
CA ALA A 338 18.83 17.42 15.36
C ALA A 338 17.85 16.24 15.46
N ARG A 339 16.62 16.50 15.88
CA ARG A 339 15.53 15.52 15.89
C ARG A 339 15.23 15.04 14.46
N LEU A 340 15.12 15.96 13.51
CA LEU A 340 14.87 15.61 12.10
C LEU A 340 15.97 14.72 11.54
N ALA A 341 17.24 15.05 11.77
CA ALA A 341 18.39 14.24 11.33
C ALA A 341 18.39 12.84 11.99
N SER A 342 18.03 12.75 13.27
CA SER A 342 17.89 11.47 13.97
C SER A 342 16.76 10.65 13.37
N MET A 343 15.60 11.27 13.14
CA MET A 343 14.44 10.60 12.56
C MET A 343 14.69 10.11 11.14
N ARG A 344 15.47 10.84 10.32
CA ARG A 344 15.91 10.41 8.99
C ARG A 344 16.69 9.08 9.06
N ARG A 345 17.63 8.96 9.98
CA ARG A 345 18.40 7.72 10.16
C ARG A 345 17.52 6.57 10.62
N HIS A 346 16.63 6.79 11.58
CA HIS A 346 15.72 5.78 12.07
C HIS A 346 14.72 5.34 10.99
N ALA A 347 14.21 6.27 10.19
CA ALA A 347 13.32 5.97 9.08
C ALA A 347 13.98 5.04 8.07
N ALA A 348 15.20 5.38 7.61
CA ALA A 348 15.95 4.54 6.70
C ALA A 348 16.24 3.15 7.30
N GLN A 349 16.74 3.11 8.51
CA GLN A 349 17.10 1.85 9.18
C GLN A 349 15.88 0.96 9.35
N TRP A 350 14.83 1.47 9.98
CA TRP A 350 13.60 0.70 10.25
C TRP A 350 12.95 0.18 8.98
N ALA A 351 12.78 1.05 7.97
CA ALA A 351 12.12 0.65 6.74
C ALA A 351 12.92 -0.40 5.97
N ARG A 352 14.25 -0.27 5.91
CA ARG A 352 15.13 -1.22 5.23
C ARG A 352 15.21 -2.56 5.96
N GLU A 353 15.22 -2.58 7.30
CA GLU A 353 15.24 -3.82 8.07
C GLU A 353 13.89 -4.52 8.10
N SER A 354 12.79 -3.76 8.28
CA SER A 354 11.46 -4.33 8.47
C SER A 354 10.80 -4.78 7.16
N PHE A 355 11.16 -4.17 6.03
CA PHE A 355 10.55 -4.42 4.72
C PHE A 355 11.59 -4.84 3.68
N ALA A 356 12.68 -5.45 4.12
CA ALA A 356 13.69 -6.01 3.25
C ALA A 356 13.07 -7.01 2.25
N PRO A 357 13.27 -6.82 0.94
CA PRO A 357 12.67 -7.69 -0.07
C PRO A 357 13.02 -9.16 0.11
N GLU A 358 14.20 -9.46 0.65
CA GLU A 358 14.71 -10.83 0.82
C GLU A 358 13.86 -11.69 1.78
N SER A 359 13.23 -11.07 2.78
CA SER A 359 12.37 -11.76 3.75
C SER A 359 10.93 -11.94 3.29
N TYR A 360 10.48 -11.08 2.37
CA TYR A 360 9.09 -11.00 1.96
C TYR A 360 8.55 -12.25 1.26
N PRO A 361 9.30 -12.95 0.39
CA PRO A 361 8.81 -14.16 -0.27
C PRO A 361 8.40 -15.26 0.72
N ARG A 362 9.17 -15.46 1.80
CA ARG A 362 8.82 -16.42 2.86
C ARG A 362 7.54 -16.02 3.59
N LEU A 363 7.40 -14.72 3.88
CA LEU A 363 6.19 -14.19 4.52
C LEU A 363 4.96 -14.41 3.65
N VAL A 364 5.04 -14.09 2.35
CA VAL A 364 3.96 -14.32 1.38
C VAL A 364 3.54 -15.79 1.35
N ALA A 365 4.51 -16.70 1.23
CA ALA A 365 4.23 -18.12 1.23
C ALA A 365 3.54 -18.58 2.53
N SER A 366 4.01 -18.12 3.70
CA SER A 366 3.43 -18.51 5.00
C SER A 366 2.00 -18.00 5.20
N LYS A 367 1.65 -16.84 4.61
CA LYS A 367 0.33 -16.19 4.78
C LYS A 367 -0.68 -16.62 3.72
N LEU A 368 -0.23 -16.93 2.52
CA LEU A 368 -1.12 -17.22 1.39
C LEU A 368 -1.26 -18.70 1.10
N LEU A 369 -0.28 -19.52 1.44
CA LEU A 369 -0.26 -20.98 1.23
C LEU A 369 -0.51 -21.75 2.53
#